data_98e0a6c5d019c13cc1e2a2e5c9ef4cdc
#
_entry.id   98e0a6c5d019c13cc1e2a2e5c9ef4cdc
#
_cell.length_a   1.000
_cell.length_b   1.000
_cell.length_c   1.000
_cell.angle_alpha   90.00
_cell.angle_beta   90.00
_cell.angle_gamma   90.00
#
_symmetry.space_group_name_H-M   'P 1'
#
loop_
_entity.id
_entity.type
_entity.pdbx_description
1 polymer ?
#
loop_
_entity_poly.entity_id
_entity_poly.type
_entity_poly.pdbx_seq_one_letter_code
_entity_poly.pdbx_strand_id
1 'polypeptide(L)'
;MILIDNVKKDRGAFLKVADYLWGGFSGFATIALIIALWQIGSELGGEFLLPAPQAVFVRAYELLADYKNSEINITLVRSLVGVGTACAIGITLGLVAGAYRSFAAFLKPVITTLLSMPPIIWIVLAIFWFGFGNASTIFTIIITVLPLTFASSMVGMMSVSEELKEMFDAYKLGVCKKIRHLYVPHLTSHIISSLSVAVGMGVKIVIMGELLGANDGMGAKIASARVMLDTTEVMAYVVLTIAIIMLFEYLVIEPLKITLMPWKR
;
A
#
# COMPACT_ATOMS: atom_id res chain seq x y z
N MET A 1 2.16 28.36 -8.84
CA MET A 1 1.15 29.19 -9.54
C MET A 1 0.02 29.49 -8.55
N ILE A 2 -0.08 30.72 -8.09
CA ILE A 2 -1.07 31.14 -7.08
C ILE A 2 -2.39 31.37 -7.81
N LEU A 3 -3.40 30.54 -7.53
CA LEU A 3 -4.76 30.71 -8.07
C LEU A 3 -5.47 31.77 -7.23
N ILE A 4 -5.62 32.96 -7.78
CA ILE A 4 -6.28 34.08 -7.10
C ILE A 4 -7.78 34.13 -7.42
N ASP A 5 -8.28 33.43 -8.45
CA ASP A 5 -9.71 33.40 -8.79
C ASP A 5 -10.15 32.01 -9.27
N ASN A 6 -11.26 31.53 -8.72
CA ASN A 6 -11.92 30.27 -9.05
C ASN A 6 -12.62 30.27 -10.43
N VAL A 7 -12.26 31.17 -11.34
CA VAL A 7 -12.78 31.21 -12.71
C VAL A 7 -11.94 30.28 -13.59
N LYS A 8 -12.47 29.13 -13.93
CA LYS A 8 -11.96 28.30 -15.01
C LYS A 8 -12.04 29.09 -16.32
N LYS A 9 -11.01 29.87 -16.63
CA LYS A 9 -10.85 30.48 -17.95
C LYS A 9 -10.65 29.36 -18.96
N ASP A 10 -11.51 29.28 -19.94
CA ASP A 10 -11.42 28.27 -21.00
C ASP A 10 -10.10 28.49 -21.75
N ARG A 11 -9.11 27.64 -21.43
CA ARG A 11 -7.79 27.69 -22.08
C ARG A 11 -7.92 27.06 -23.45
N GLY A 12 -7.41 27.72 -24.47
CA GLY A 12 -7.38 27.17 -25.83
C GLY A 12 -6.76 25.77 -25.88
N ALA A 13 -7.15 24.95 -26.85
CA ALA A 13 -6.72 23.55 -26.99
C ALA A 13 -5.19 23.39 -26.93
N PHE A 14 -4.44 24.35 -27.46
CA PHE A 14 -2.97 24.35 -27.42
C PHE A 14 -2.41 24.43 -25.99
N LEU A 15 -2.99 25.27 -25.11
CA LEU A 15 -2.56 25.38 -23.72
C LEU A 15 -2.95 24.13 -22.91
N LYS A 16 -4.08 23.47 -23.21
CA LYS A 16 -4.45 22.20 -22.60
C LYS A 16 -3.46 21.07 -22.95
N VAL A 17 -3.02 21.02 -24.21
CA VAL A 17 -1.99 20.08 -24.64
C VAL A 17 -0.64 20.39 -24.01
N ALA A 18 -0.26 21.66 -23.95
CA ALA A 18 0.98 22.08 -23.30
C ALA A 18 0.98 21.77 -21.79
N ASP A 19 -0.14 22.01 -21.07
CA ASP A 19 -0.30 21.68 -19.66
C ASP A 19 -0.24 20.15 -19.44
N TYR A 20 -0.82 19.35 -20.34
CA TYR A 20 -0.74 17.88 -20.31
C TYR A 20 0.69 17.37 -20.53
N LEU A 21 1.37 17.86 -21.55
CA LEU A 21 2.77 17.53 -21.84
C LEU A 21 3.70 17.99 -20.72
N TRP A 22 3.46 19.17 -20.14
CA TRP A 22 4.22 19.67 -18.99
C TRP A 22 4.03 18.81 -17.74
N GLY A 23 2.82 18.33 -17.49
CA GLY A 23 2.55 17.39 -16.41
C GLY A 23 3.29 16.06 -16.57
N GLY A 24 3.30 15.49 -17.78
CA GLY A 24 4.06 14.28 -18.11
C GLY A 24 5.58 14.52 -18.06
N PHE A 25 6.04 15.66 -18.60
CA PHE A 25 7.44 16.04 -18.59
C PHE A 25 7.97 16.27 -17.15
N SER A 26 7.20 16.89 -16.27
CA SER A 26 7.61 17.10 -14.88
C SER A 26 7.84 15.78 -14.14
N GLY A 27 6.96 14.78 -14.33
CA GLY A 27 7.13 13.44 -13.76
C GLY A 27 8.38 12.74 -14.29
N PHE A 28 8.58 12.77 -15.62
CA PHE A 28 9.78 12.21 -16.23
C PHE A 28 11.06 12.92 -15.78
N ALA A 29 11.05 14.26 -15.71
CA ALA A 29 12.19 15.05 -15.25
C ALA A 29 12.54 14.73 -13.78
N THR A 30 11.56 14.51 -12.92
CA THR A 30 11.79 14.11 -11.53
C THR A 30 12.46 12.75 -11.43
N ILE A 31 11.97 11.76 -12.20
CA ILE A 31 12.58 10.42 -12.22
C ILE A 31 14.01 10.49 -12.78
N ALA A 32 14.20 11.22 -13.89
CA ALA A 32 15.52 11.41 -14.48
C ALA A 32 16.49 12.11 -13.52
N LEU A 33 16.03 13.11 -12.77
CA LEU A 33 16.82 13.78 -11.74
C LEU A 33 17.23 12.82 -10.62
N ILE A 34 16.32 11.99 -10.13
CA ILE A 34 16.61 10.99 -9.08
C ILE A 34 17.68 10.00 -9.59
N ILE A 35 17.55 9.50 -10.82
CA ILE A 35 18.53 8.58 -11.40
C ILE A 35 19.88 9.26 -11.61
N ALA A 36 19.89 10.52 -12.07
CA ALA A 36 21.12 11.29 -12.22
C ALA A 36 21.84 11.54 -10.89
N LEU A 37 21.09 11.91 -9.85
CA LEU A 37 21.63 12.07 -8.49
C LEU A 37 22.17 10.74 -7.94
N TRP A 38 21.50 9.64 -8.22
CA TRP A 38 21.97 8.29 -7.85
C TRP A 38 23.28 7.97 -8.59
N GLN A 39 23.36 8.22 -9.89
CA GLN A 39 24.59 8.01 -10.66
C GLN A 39 25.77 8.84 -10.11
N ILE A 40 25.55 10.13 -9.84
CA ILE A 40 26.57 10.99 -9.22
C ILE A 40 26.98 10.45 -7.84
N GLY A 41 26.02 10.02 -7.04
CA GLY A 41 26.29 9.39 -5.73
C GLY A 41 27.13 8.12 -5.84
N SER A 42 26.88 7.28 -6.86
CA SER A 42 27.66 6.09 -7.16
C SER A 42 29.12 6.43 -7.54
N GLU A 43 29.31 7.43 -8.37
CA GLU A 43 30.67 7.86 -8.81
C GLU A 43 31.47 8.47 -7.66
N LEU A 44 30.82 9.22 -6.77
CA LEU A 44 31.49 9.85 -5.61
C LEU A 44 31.72 8.89 -4.44
N GLY A 45 30.74 7.99 -4.16
CA GLY A 45 30.79 7.07 -3.03
C GLY A 45 31.47 5.73 -3.31
N GLY A 46 31.68 5.42 -4.58
CA GLY A 46 32.19 4.13 -5.04
C GLY A 46 31.11 3.05 -5.15
N GLU A 47 31.28 2.16 -6.11
CA GLU A 47 30.30 1.11 -6.47
C GLU A 47 29.99 0.12 -5.33
N PHE A 48 30.94 -0.05 -4.40
CA PHE A 48 30.74 -0.90 -3.23
C PHE A 48 29.69 -0.34 -2.27
N LEU A 49 29.67 0.97 -2.08
CA LEU A 49 28.72 1.62 -1.17
C LEU A 49 27.36 1.89 -1.84
N LEU A 50 27.41 2.37 -3.07
CA LEU A 50 26.24 2.70 -3.87
C LEU A 50 26.47 2.24 -5.33
N PRO A 51 25.99 1.06 -5.73
CA PRO A 51 26.16 0.54 -7.06
C PRO A 51 25.49 1.44 -8.12
N ALA A 52 26.04 1.47 -9.31
CA ALA A 52 25.52 2.25 -10.43
C ALA A 52 24.08 1.82 -10.78
N PRO A 53 23.18 2.75 -11.10
CA PRO A 53 21.79 2.44 -11.46
C PRO A 53 21.70 1.37 -12.56
N GLN A 54 22.56 1.44 -13.56
CA GLN A 54 22.59 0.47 -14.67
C GLN A 54 22.84 -0.96 -14.17
N ALA A 55 23.83 -1.18 -13.30
CA ALA A 55 24.14 -2.50 -12.73
C ALA A 55 22.96 -3.04 -11.92
N VAL A 56 22.31 -2.17 -11.14
CA VAL A 56 21.13 -2.52 -10.31
C VAL A 56 19.95 -2.90 -11.19
N PHE A 57 19.63 -2.16 -12.25
CA PHE A 57 18.52 -2.49 -13.14
C PHE A 57 18.77 -3.77 -13.94
N VAL A 58 20.00 -4.02 -14.40
CA VAL A 58 20.37 -5.29 -15.06
C VAL A 58 20.18 -6.44 -14.09
N ARG A 59 20.68 -6.32 -12.85
CA ARG A 59 20.51 -7.36 -11.83
C ARG A 59 19.05 -7.59 -11.47
N ALA A 60 18.25 -6.54 -11.35
CA ALA A 60 16.80 -6.66 -11.09
C ALA A 60 16.10 -7.41 -12.24
N TYR A 61 16.48 -7.15 -13.50
CA TYR A 61 15.94 -7.88 -14.65
C TYR A 61 16.34 -9.36 -14.63
N GLU A 62 17.58 -9.70 -14.30
CA GLU A 62 18.03 -11.10 -14.14
C GLU A 62 17.24 -11.83 -13.06
N LEU A 63 17.00 -11.18 -11.91
CA LEU A 63 16.19 -11.72 -10.82
C LEU A 63 14.73 -11.96 -11.24
N LEU A 64 14.17 -11.09 -12.08
CA LEU A 64 12.83 -11.30 -12.65
C LEU A 64 12.81 -12.46 -13.65
N ALA A 65 13.85 -12.62 -14.46
CA ALA A 65 13.95 -13.73 -15.41
C ALA A 65 14.09 -15.08 -14.70
N ASP A 66 14.80 -15.09 -13.57
CA ASP A 66 14.96 -16.29 -12.71
C ASP A 66 14.07 -16.20 -11.46
N TYR A 67 12.75 -16.07 -11.67
CA TYR A 67 11.77 -15.88 -10.60
C TYR A 67 11.73 -17.03 -9.58
N LYS A 68 12.23 -18.21 -9.93
CA LYS A 68 12.28 -19.37 -9.00
C LYS A 68 13.34 -19.18 -7.93
N ASN A 69 14.54 -18.74 -8.32
CA ASN A 69 15.65 -18.55 -7.39
C ASN A 69 15.56 -17.19 -6.67
N SER A 70 14.89 -16.22 -7.26
CA SER A 70 14.63 -14.91 -6.62
C SER A 70 13.59 -14.95 -5.51
N GLU A 71 12.80 -16.04 -5.42
CA GLU A 71 11.76 -16.28 -4.39
C GLU A 71 10.70 -15.18 -4.29
N ILE A 72 10.52 -14.39 -5.36
CA ILE A 72 9.51 -13.32 -5.46
C ILE A 72 8.09 -13.87 -5.22
N ASN A 73 7.80 -15.07 -5.73
CA ASN A 73 6.51 -15.73 -5.58
C ASN A 73 6.15 -15.99 -4.11
N ILE A 74 7.12 -16.34 -3.26
CA ILE A 74 6.92 -16.61 -1.83
C ILE A 74 6.48 -15.32 -1.13
N THR A 75 7.21 -14.23 -1.36
CA THR A 75 6.88 -12.91 -0.82
C THR A 75 5.51 -12.42 -1.30
N LEU A 76 5.17 -12.61 -2.59
CA LEU A 76 3.87 -12.26 -3.14
C LEU A 76 2.73 -13.03 -2.49
N VAL A 77 2.86 -14.34 -2.33
CA VAL A 77 1.83 -15.18 -1.67
C VAL A 77 1.64 -14.77 -0.22
N ARG A 78 2.72 -14.58 0.55
CA ARG A 78 2.64 -14.08 1.93
C ARG A 78 1.97 -12.71 2.01
N SER A 79 2.33 -11.81 1.10
CA SER A 79 1.71 -10.47 1.02
C SER A 79 0.21 -10.57 0.74
N LEU A 80 -0.19 -11.36 -0.25
CA LEU A 80 -1.59 -11.55 -0.63
C LEU A 80 -2.42 -12.15 0.50
N VAL A 81 -1.92 -13.22 1.12
CA VAL A 81 -2.61 -13.89 2.22
C VAL A 81 -2.69 -12.99 3.44
N GLY A 82 -1.57 -12.38 3.84
CA GLY A 82 -1.51 -11.52 5.03
C GLY A 82 -2.34 -10.25 4.88
N VAL A 83 -2.15 -9.51 3.78
CA VAL A 83 -2.92 -8.27 3.52
C VAL A 83 -4.39 -8.57 3.26
N GLY A 84 -4.69 -9.61 2.47
CA GLY A 84 -6.07 -10.02 2.19
C GLY A 84 -6.83 -10.37 3.47
N THR A 85 -6.23 -11.16 4.35
CA THR A 85 -6.81 -11.53 5.65
C THR A 85 -6.98 -10.30 6.56
N ALA A 86 -5.94 -9.45 6.65
CA ALA A 86 -5.98 -8.22 7.44
C ALA A 86 -7.09 -7.27 6.97
N CYS A 87 -7.21 -7.09 5.64
CA CYS A 87 -8.25 -6.26 5.04
C CYS A 87 -9.64 -6.85 5.28
N ALA A 88 -9.85 -8.15 5.08
CA ALA A 88 -11.13 -8.79 5.30
C ALA A 88 -11.62 -8.62 6.74
N ILE A 89 -10.75 -8.91 7.72
CA ILE A 89 -11.08 -8.77 9.14
C ILE A 89 -11.21 -7.30 9.54
N GLY A 90 -10.24 -6.46 9.16
CA GLY A 90 -10.20 -5.05 9.54
C GLY A 90 -11.38 -4.26 8.97
N ILE A 91 -11.72 -4.46 7.69
CA ILE A 91 -12.87 -3.80 7.06
C ILE A 91 -14.17 -4.24 7.73
N THR A 92 -14.39 -5.54 7.92
CA THR A 92 -15.64 -6.04 8.53
C THR A 92 -15.81 -5.53 9.96
N LEU A 93 -14.79 -5.64 10.81
CA LEU A 93 -14.83 -5.13 12.16
C LEU A 93 -14.96 -3.59 12.21
N GLY A 94 -14.30 -2.88 11.30
CA GLY A 94 -14.38 -1.43 11.19
C GLY A 94 -15.77 -0.94 10.80
N LEU A 95 -16.43 -1.60 9.84
CA LEU A 95 -17.80 -1.27 9.45
C LEU A 95 -18.79 -1.51 10.61
N VAL A 96 -18.65 -2.63 11.33
CA VAL A 96 -19.48 -2.93 12.52
C VAL A 96 -19.24 -1.89 13.62
N ALA A 97 -17.98 -1.52 13.88
CA ALA A 97 -17.63 -0.51 14.85
C ALA A 97 -18.17 0.88 14.48
N GLY A 98 -18.14 1.24 13.19
CA GLY A 98 -18.71 2.49 12.70
C GLY A 98 -20.24 2.55 12.81
N ALA A 99 -20.92 1.38 12.73
CA ALA A 99 -22.37 1.28 12.91
C ALA A 99 -22.81 1.28 14.39
N TYR A 100 -22.01 0.71 15.29
CA TYR A 100 -22.35 0.53 16.70
C TYR A 100 -21.36 1.24 17.63
N ARG A 101 -21.78 2.36 18.25
CA ARG A 101 -20.92 3.18 19.14
C ARG A 101 -20.33 2.38 20.31
N SER A 102 -21.08 1.46 20.90
CA SER A 102 -20.60 0.64 22.02
C SER A 102 -19.47 -0.29 21.58
N PHE A 103 -19.59 -0.89 20.38
CA PHE A 103 -18.55 -1.75 19.82
C PHE A 103 -17.29 -0.97 19.44
N ALA A 104 -17.47 0.23 18.89
CA ALA A 104 -16.36 1.15 18.63
C ALA A 104 -15.62 1.53 19.92
N ALA A 105 -16.35 1.88 20.98
CA ALA A 105 -15.76 2.23 22.28
C ALA A 105 -14.96 1.07 22.89
N PHE A 106 -15.44 -0.16 22.72
CA PHE A 106 -14.78 -1.39 23.21
C PHE A 106 -13.47 -1.67 22.44
N LEU A 107 -13.49 -1.57 21.10
CA LEU A 107 -12.32 -1.89 20.27
C LEU A 107 -11.30 -0.75 20.16
N LYS A 108 -11.72 0.49 20.33
CA LYS A 108 -10.85 1.66 20.15
C LYS A 108 -9.52 1.58 20.92
N PRO A 109 -9.48 1.23 22.24
CA PRO A 109 -8.21 1.15 22.96
C PRO A 109 -7.29 0.06 22.39
N VAL A 110 -7.84 -1.09 21.99
CA VAL A 110 -7.06 -2.18 21.39
C VAL A 110 -6.43 -1.73 20.09
N ILE A 111 -7.24 -1.17 19.19
CA ILE A 111 -6.77 -0.69 17.89
C ILE A 111 -5.72 0.42 18.03
N THR A 112 -5.93 1.35 18.98
CA THR A 112 -4.97 2.43 19.25
C THR A 112 -3.63 1.87 19.74
N THR A 113 -3.66 0.88 20.63
CA THR A 113 -2.45 0.19 21.10
C THR A 113 -1.70 -0.49 19.95
N LEU A 114 -2.44 -1.23 19.10
CA LEU A 114 -1.84 -1.90 17.93
C LEU A 114 -1.20 -0.91 16.95
N LEU A 115 -1.82 0.24 16.70
CA LEU A 115 -1.28 1.29 15.84
C LEU A 115 -0.06 2.00 16.43
N SER A 116 0.04 2.05 17.74
CA SER A 116 1.15 2.73 18.44
C SER A 116 2.41 1.88 18.51
N MET A 117 2.31 0.57 18.34
CA MET A 117 3.46 -0.33 18.43
C MET A 117 4.24 -0.37 17.10
N PRO A 118 5.56 -0.19 17.12
CA PRO A 118 6.40 -0.37 15.93
C PRO A 118 6.28 -1.80 15.37
N PRO A 119 6.18 -1.96 14.02
CA PRO A 119 6.03 -3.28 13.40
C PRO A 119 7.12 -4.29 13.77
N ILE A 120 8.35 -3.81 14.02
CA ILE A 120 9.48 -4.67 14.39
C ILE A 120 9.22 -5.45 15.70
N ILE A 121 8.51 -4.84 16.66
CA ILE A 121 8.17 -5.52 17.91
C ILE A 121 7.25 -6.72 17.64
N TRP A 122 6.29 -6.55 16.73
CA TRP A 122 5.38 -7.62 16.32
C TRP A 122 6.12 -8.75 15.61
N ILE A 123 7.15 -8.43 14.80
CA ILE A 123 7.99 -9.45 14.15
C ILE A 123 8.70 -10.30 15.20
N VAL A 124 9.34 -9.66 16.20
CA VAL A 124 10.06 -10.36 17.25
C VAL A 124 9.11 -11.26 18.07
N LEU A 125 7.96 -10.73 18.48
CA LEU A 125 6.96 -11.52 19.21
C LEU A 125 6.41 -12.68 18.37
N ALA A 126 6.17 -12.46 17.08
CA ALA A 126 5.70 -13.50 16.17
C ALA A 126 6.71 -14.64 16.03
N ILE A 127 8.01 -14.32 15.96
CA ILE A 127 9.07 -15.33 15.93
C ILE A 127 9.09 -16.13 17.23
N PHE A 128 8.89 -15.50 18.38
CA PHE A 128 8.80 -16.20 19.66
C PHE A 128 7.61 -17.16 19.73
N TRP A 129 6.45 -16.78 19.19
CA TRP A 129 5.23 -17.58 19.28
C TRP A 129 5.11 -18.65 18.21
N PHE A 130 5.53 -18.34 16.98
CA PHE A 130 5.33 -19.19 15.80
C PHE A 130 6.62 -19.73 15.20
N GLY A 131 7.79 -19.31 15.71
CA GLY A 131 9.08 -19.64 15.11
C GLY A 131 9.36 -18.88 13.81
N PHE A 132 10.46 -19.27 13.15
CA PHE A 132 10.86 -18.70 11.87
C PHE A 132 9.96 -19.23 10.74
N GLY A 133 9.58 -18.39 9.77
CA GLY A 133 8.91 -18.82 8.53
C GLY A 133 7.57 -18.14 8.27
N ASN A 134 6.68 -18.85 7.55
CA ASN A 134 5.43 -18.31 7.03
C ASN A 134 4.47 -17.77 8.11
N ALA A 135 4.31 -18.51 9.20
CA ALA A 135 3.32 -18.16 10.22
C ALA A 135 3.65 -16.84 10.92
N SER A 136 4.91 -16.64 11.31
CA SER A 136 5.36 -15.41 11.95
C SER A 136 5.24 -14.20 11.01
N THR A 137 5.63 -14.37 9.74
CA THR A 137 5.54 -13.30 8.74
C THR A 137 4.07 -12.91 8.48
N ILE A 138 3.19 -13.89 8.20
CA ILE A 138 1.76 -13.63 7.93
C ILE A 138 1.07 -13.02 9.15
N PHE A 139 1.34 -13.52 10.36
CA PHE A 139 0.80 -12.93 11.59
C PHE A 139 1.20 -11.46 11.73
N THR A 140 2.46 -11.14 11.50
CA THR A 140 2.96 -9.77 11.60
C THR A 140 2.26 -8.82 10.64
N ILE A 141 2.01 -9.27 9.40
CA ILE A 141 1.26 -8.49 8.42
C ILE A 141 -0.16 -8.24 8.94
N ILE A 142 -0.83 -9.29 9.40
CA ILE A 142 -2.21 -9.20 9.88
C ILE A 142 -2.30 -8.21 11.03
N ILE A 143 -1.49 -8.37 12.08
CA ILE A 143 -1.57 -7.54 13.29
C ILE A 143 -1.25 -6.06 13.01
N THR A 144 -0.43 -5.77 12.01
CA THR A 144 0.01 -4.42 11.67
C THR A 144 -0.96 -3.72 10.69
N VAL A 145 -1.49 -4.45 9.71
CA VAL A 145 -2.34 -3.89 8.65
C VAL A 145 -3.82 -3.82 9.07
N LEU A 146 -4.29 -4.80 9.87
CA LEU A 146 -5.67 -4.87 10.33
C LEU A 146 -6.14 -3.57 11.02
N PRO A 147 -5.41 -3.00 12.01
CA PRO A 147 -5.88 -1.80 12.69
C PRO A 147 -5.99 -0.58 11.76
N LEU A 148 -5.17 -0.51 10.72
CA LEU A 148 -5.22 0.54 9.71
C LEU A 148 -6.51 0.46 8.88
N THR A 149 -6.83 -0.73 8.37
CA THR A 149 -8.05 -0.98 7.58
C THR A 149 -9.31 -0.87 8.42
N PHE A 150 -9.26 -1.30 9.69
CA PHE A 150 -10.30 -1.08 10.69
C PHE A 150 -10.59 0.41 10.88
N ALA A 151 -9.58 1.21 11.18
CA ALA A 151 -9.75 2.64 11.45
C ALA A 151 -10.34 3.38 10.24
N SER A 152 -9.85 3.11 9.05
CA SER A 152 -10.34 3.71 7.81
C SER A 152 -11.81 3.33 7.53
N SER A 153 -12.17 2.06 7.71
CA SER A 153 -13.53 1.58 7.48
C SER A 153 -14.50 2.09 8.53
N MET A 154 -14.08 2.18 9.79
CA MET A 154 -14.87 2.77 10.88
C MET A 154 -15.16 4.26 10.60
N VAL A 155 -14.13 5.04 10.24
CA VAL A 155 -14.29 6.45 9.89
C VAL A 155 -15.20 6.60 8.68
N GLY A 156 -15.01 5.78 7.64
CA GLY A 156 -15.89 5.78 6.48
C GLY A 156 -17.36 5.53 6.84
N MET A 157 -17.63 4.57 7.71
CA MET A 157 -19.00 4.27 8.14
C MET A 157 -19.60 5.39 9.01
N MET A 158 -18.82 6.02 9.87
CA MET A 158 -19.23 7.13 10.71
C MET A 158 -19.44 8.44 9.93
N SER A 159 -18.81 8.61 8.78
CA SER A 159 -18.92 9.81 7.95
C SER A 159 -20.15 9.83 7.03
N VAL A 160 -21.00 8.80 7.06
CA VAL A 160 -22.26 8.78 6.32
C VAL A 160 -23.20 9.84 6.89
N SER A 161 -23.65 10.79 6.06
CA SER A 161 -24.51 11.91 6.47
C SER A 161 -25.82 11.42 7.10
N GLU A 162 -26.17 12.00 8.25
CA GLU A 162 -27.46 11.73 8.91
C GLU A 162 -28.63 12.20 8.05
N GLU A 163 -28.49 13.35 7.37
CA GLU A 163 -29.52 13.90 6.47
C GLU A 163 -29.89 12.90 5.37
N LEU A 164 -28.89 12.22 4.80
CA LEU A 164 -29.14 11.18 3.80
C LEU A 164 -29.83 9.95 4.42
N LYS A 165 -29.48 9.57 5.64
CA LYS A 165 -30.16 8.46 6.35
C LYS A 165 -31.63 8.79 6.59
N GLU A 166 -31.91 10.00 7.10
CA GLU A 166 -33.28 10.51 7.32
C GLU A 166 -34.09 10.56 6.04
N MET A 167 -33.49 11.01 4.92
CA MET A 167 -34.13 11.01 3.61
C MET A 167 -34.54 9.59 3.19
N PHE A 168 -33.65 8.61 3.32
CA PHE A 168 -33.96 7.21 2.99
C PHE A 168 -35.04 6.62 3.92
N ASP A 169 -35.11 7.08 5.18
CA ASP A 169 -36.15 6.67 6.14
C ASP A 169 -37.52 7.31 5.80
N ALA A 170 -37.53 8.59 5.42
CA ALA A 170 -38.74 9.30 5.01
C ALA A 170 -39.40 8.63 3.78
N TYR A 171 -38.59 8.16 2.83
CA TYR A 171 -39.06 7.40 1.67
C TYR A 171 -39.36 5.93 1.96
N LYS A 172 -39.20 5.48 3.24
CA LYS A 172 -39.44 4.09 3.69
C LYS A 172 -38.70 3.04 2.85
N LEU A 173 -37.48 3.38 2.42
CA LEU A 173 -36.67 2.46 1.59
C LEU A 173 -36.14 1.30 2.44
N GLY A 174 -36.29 0.09 1.93
CA GLY A 174 -35.82 -1.13 2.61
C GLY A 174 -34.28 -1.14 2.79
N VAL A 175 -33.81 -1.92 3.77
CA VAL A 175 -32.41 -2.03 4.17
C VAL A 175 -31.49 -2.33 2.99
N CYS A 176 -31.86 -3.24 2.08
CA CYS A 176 -31.05 -3.57 0.91
C CYS A 176 -30.86 -2.36 -0.03
N LYS A 177 -31.87 -1.50 -0.18
CA LYS A 177 -31.75 -0.27 -0.99
C LYS A 177 -30.83 0.74 -0.31
N LYS A 178 -30.92 0.88 1.04
CA LYS A 178 -30.00 1.74 1.82
C LYS A 178 -28.55 1.26 1.66
N ILE A 179 -28.30 -0.03 1.81
CA ILE A 179 -26.95 -0.59 1.64
C ILE A 179 -26.43 -0.28 0.25
N ARG A 180 -27.18 -0.60 -0.79
CA ARG A 180 -26.74 -0.49 -2.18
C ARG A 180 -26.56 0.95 -2.68
N HIS A 181 -27.41 1.88 -2.26
CA HIS A 181 -27.46 3.23 -2.82
C HIS A 181 -26.90 4.31 -1.89
N LEU A 182 -26.75 4.05 -0.59
CA LEU A 182 -26.18 4.97 0.38
C LEU A 182 -24.81 4.49 0.88
N TYR A 183 -24.78 3.32 1.53
CA TYR A 183 -23.56 2.85 2.20
C TYR A 183 -22.50 2.41 1.20
N VAL A 184 -22.80 1.55 0.23
CA VAL A 184 -21.79 1.03 -0.71
C VAL A 184 -21.09 2.15 -1.48
N PRO A 185 -21.77 3.11 -2.15
CA PRO A 185 -21.08 4.17 -2.87
C PRO A 185 -20.22 5.05 -1.96
N HIS A 186 -20.70 5.35 -0.75
CA HIS A 186 -19.98 6.17 0.21
C HIS A 186 -18.72 5.46 0.74
N LEU A 187 -18.85 4.21 1.16
CA LEU A 187 -17.79 3.41 1.74
C LEU A 187 -16.70 3.01 0.74
N THR A 188 -17.08 2.83 -0.54
CA THR A 188 -16.15 2.41 -1.59
C THR A 188 -14.90 3.29 -1.65
N SER A 189 -15.05 4.60 -1.52
CA SER A 189 -13.90 5.52 -1.55
C SER A 189 -12.95 5.33 -0.37
N HIS A 190 -13.48 5.09 0.82
CA HIS A 190 -12.69 4.84 2.03
C HIS A 190 -11.99 3.47 1.97
N ILE A 191 -12.73 2.44 1.53
CA ILE A 191 -12.21 1.07 1.41
C ILE A 191 -11.08 1.01 0.37
N ILE A 192 -11.26 1.58 -0.83
CA ILE A 192 -10.23 1.55 -1.87
C ILE A 192 -8.99 2.33 -1.42
N SER A 193 -9.16 3.49 -0.80
CA SER A 193 -8.02 4.26 -0.27
C SER A 193 -7.28 3.49 0.82
N SER A 194 -8.00 2.80 1.73
CA SER A 194 -7.36 1.98 2.76
C SER A 194 -6.67 0.74 2.18
N LEU A 195 -7.23 0.15 1.13
CA LEU A 195 -6.63 -1.00 0.45
C LEU A 195 -5.29 -0.64 -0.20
N SER A 196 -5.22 0.51 -0.89
CA SER A 196 -3.97 1.01 -1.47
C SER A 196 -2.88 1.16 -0.39
N VAL A 197 -3.19 1.82 0.72
CA VAL A 197 -2.25 1.98 1.84
C VAL A 197 -1.88 0.63 2.48
N ALA A 198 -2.87 -0.25 2.66
CA ALA A 198 -2.67 -1.58 3.26
C ALA A 198 -1.71 -2.44 2.44
N VAL A 199 -1.82 -2.45 1.12
CA VAL A 199 -0.91 -3.19 0.24
C VAL A 199 0.50 -2.61 0.31
N GLY A 200 0.65 -1.28 0.18
CA GLY A 200 1.95 -0.65 0.27
C GLY A 200 2.67 -0.89 1.60
N MET A 201 1.93 -0.86 2.71
CA MET A 201 2.48 -1.21 4.03
C MET A 201 2.74 -2.71 4.17
N GLY A 202 1.79 -3.54 3.74
CA GLY A 202 1.88 -4.99 3.86
C GLY A 202 3.12 -5.57 3.17
N VAL A 203 3.41 -5.14 1.94
CA VAL A 203 4.62 -5.58 1.21
C VAL A 203 5.90 -5.18 1.95
N LYS A 204 5.97 -3.97 2.52
CA LYS A 204 7.13 -3.55 3.33
C LYS A 204 7.30 -4.41 4.58
N ILE A 205 6.20 -4.74 5.25
CA ILE A 205 6.20 -5.55 6.47
C ILE A 205 6.58 -7.01 6.15
N VAL A 206 6.11 -7.56 5.03
CA VAL A 206 6.52 -8.90 4.58
C VAL A 206 8.03 -8.97 4.44
N ILE A 207 8.62 -8.06 3.66
CA ILE A 207 10.05 -8.03 3.41
C ILE A 207 10.84 -7.86 4.72
N MET A 208 10.36 -6.99 5.61
CA MET A 208 10.97 -6.80 6.93
C MET A 208 10.85 -8.07 7.79
N GLY A 209 9.71 -8.76 7.75
CA GLY A 209 9.49 -10.02 8.45
C GLY A 209 10.35 -11.15 7.89
N GLU A 210 10.49 -11.24 6.57
CA GLU A 210 11.37 -12.21 5.90
C GLU A 210 12.85 -11.94 6.18
N LEU A 211 13.26 -10.67 6.18
CA LEU A 211 14.63 -10.27 6.46
C LEU A 211 15.10 -10.66 7.88
N LEU A 212 14.16 -10.67 8.85
CA LEU A 212 14.47 -10.93 10.26
C LEU A 212 14.08 -12.34 10.72
N GLY A 213 13.08 -12.96 10.08
CA GLY A 213 12.41 -14.13 10.63
C GLY A 213 12.05 -15.22 9.62
N ALA A 214 12.60 -15.22 8.40
CA ALA A 214 12.38 -16.29 7.44
C ALA A 214 13.68 -16.74 6.78
N ASN A 215 13.66 -17.98 6.27
CA ASN A 215 14.78 -18.58 5.54
C ASN A 215 14.58 -18.46 4.01
N ASP A 216 13.44 -17.97 3.59
CA ASP A 216 13.00 -17.88 2.20
C ASP A 216 12.21 -16.60 1.95
N GLY A 217 12.08 -16.22 0.68
CA GLY A 217 11.46 -14.96 0.24
C GLY A 217 12.49 -13.87 -0.07
N MET A 218 12.01 -12.78 -0.70
CA MET A 218 12.86 -11.67 -1.11
C MET A 218 13.62 -11.05 0.08
N GLY A 219 12.98 -10.95 1.26
CA GLY A 219 13.63 -10.43 2.46
C GLY A 219 14.80 -11.30 2.94
N ALA A 220 14.67 -12.62 2.87
CA ALA A 220 15.75 -13.55 3.21
C ALA A 220 16.91 -13.47 2.20
N LYS A 221 16.61 -13.27 0.90
CA LYS A 221 17.64 -13.01 -0.12
C LYS A 221 18.39 -11.70 0.14
N ILE A 222 17.67 -10.63 0.52
CA ILE A 222 18.29 -9.37 0.96
C ILE A 222 19.21 -9.59 2.17
N ALA A 223 18.77 -10.40 3.16
CA ALA A 223 19.61 -10.74 4.30
C ALA A 223 20.90 -11.46 3.89
N SER A 224 20.79 -12.42 2.98
CA SER A 224 21.93 -13.18 2.44
C SER A 224 22.89 -12.28 1.64
N ALA A 225 22.37 -11.47 0.74
CA ALA A 225 23.15 -10.51 -0.05
C ALA A 225 23.89 -9.50 0.85
N ARG A 226 23.23 -9.04 1.94
CA ARG A 226 23.86 -8.16 2.93
C ARG A 226 25.05 -8.83 3.62
N VAL A 227 24.93 -10.11 3.99
CA VAL A 227 26.05 -10.86 4.62
C VAL A 227 27.20 -11.04 3.64
N MET A 228 26.91 -11.22 2.36
CA MET A 228 27.92 -11.33 1.30
C MET A 228 28.48 -9.98 0.85
N LEU A 229 27.96 -8.85 1.40
CA LEU A 229 28.31 -7.49 1.02
C LEU A 229 28.00 -7.17 -0.46
N ASP A 230 27.05 -7.90 -1.07
CA ASP A 230 26.57 -7.63 -2.42
C ASP A 230 25.50 -6.52 -2.39
N THR A 231 25.96 -5.28 -2.42
CA THR A 231 25.09 -4.10 -2.41
C THR A 231 24.25 -3.99 -3.69
N THR A 232 24.75 -4.51 -4.82
CA THR A 232 24.02 -4.52 -6.10
C THR A 232 22.79 -5.40 -6.01
N GLU A 233 22.91 -6.59 -5.45
CA GLU A 233 21.79 -7.50 -5.26
C GLU A 233 20.76 -6.93 -4.25
N VAL A 234 21.22 -6.36 -3.14
CA VAL A 234 20.34 -5.69 -2.18
C VAL A 234 19.52 -4.58 -2.86
N MET A 235 20.16 -3.70 -3.62
CA MET A 235 19.50 -2.61 -4.32
C MET A 235 18.58 -3.10 -5.44
N ALA A 236 18.92 -4.20 -6.11
CA ALA A 236 18.05 -4.84 -7.10
C ALA A 236 16.72 -5.32 -6.48
N TYR A 237 16.76 -5.96 -5.31
CA TYR A 237 15.55 -6.34 -4.58
C TYR A 237 14.74 -5.13 -4.08
N VAL A 238 15.38 -4.01 -3.72
CA VAL A 238 14.67 -2.76 -3.39
C VAL A 238 13.92 -2.24 -4.61
N VAL A 239 14.56 -2.20 -5.79
CA VAL A 239 13.91 -1.79 -7.05
C VAL A 239 12.75 -2.71 -7.38
N LEU A 240 12.91 -4.03 -7.25
CA LEU A 240 11.84 -5.01 -7.47
C LEU A 240 10.67 -4.80 -6.50
N THR A 241 10.94 -4.51 -5.24
CA THR A 241 9.90 -4.20 -4.25
C THR A 241 9.07 -2.99 -4.67
N ILE A 242 9.74 -1.91 -5.08
CA ILE A 242 9.07 -0.70 -5.57
C ILE A 242 8.24 -1.03 -6.82
N ALA A 243 8.80 -1.80 -7.76
CA ALA A 243 8.11 -2.21 -8.98
C ALA A 243 6.84 -3.05 -8.68
N ILE A 244 6.91 -3.98 -7.72
CA ILE A 244 5.76 -4.79 -7.30
C ILE A 244 4.65 -3.92 -6.71
N ILE A 245 4.99 -2.98 -5.82
CA ILE A 245 4.01 -2.06 -5.21
C ILE A 245 3.38 -1.19 -6.30
N MET A 246 4.17 -0.62 -7.20
CA MET A 246 3.67 0.18 -8.31
C MET A 246 2.77 -0.62 -9.25
N LEU A 247 3.20 -1.84 -9.60
CA LEU A 247 2.42 -2.73 -10.46
C LEU A 247 1.04 -3.03 -9.86
N PHE A 248 1.00 -3.31 -8.55
CA PHE A 248 -0.26 -3.54 -7.84
C PHE A 248 -1.14 -2.29 -7.84
N GLU A 249 -0.58 -1.12 -7.56
CA GLU A 249 -1.33 0.15 -7.57
C GLU A 249 -1.95 0.39 -8.96
N TYR A 250 -1.16 0.26 -10.03
CA TYR A 250 -1.64 0.53 -11.39
C TYR A 250 -2.55 -0.56 -11.97
N LEU A 251 -2.31 -1.84 -11.67
CA LEU A 251 -3.09 -2.94 -12.24
C LEU A 251 -4.34 -3.30 -11.44
N VAL A 252 -4.36 -3.02 -10.14
CA VAL A 252 -5.48 -3.40 -9.27
C VAL A 252 -6.19 -2.18 -8.72
N ILE A 253 -5.48 -1.27 -8.06
CA ILE A 253 -6.10 -0.16 -7.36
C ILE A 253 -6.67 0.89 -8.32
N GLU A 254 -5.90 1.31 -9.33
CA GLU A 254 -6.38 2.32 -10.30
C GLU A 254 -7.60 1.86 -11.09
N PRO A 255 -7.67 0.64 -11.67
CA PRO A 255 -8.88 0.14 -12.31
C PRO A 255 -10.08 0.05 -11.35
N LEU A 256 -9.85 -0.35 -10.09
CA LEU A 256 -10.91 -0.36 -9.07
C LEU A 256 -11.44 1.05 -8.79
N LYS A 257 -10.56 2.06 -8.70
CA LYS A 257 -10.99 3.47 -8.57
C LYS A 257 -11.83 3.92 -9.76
N ILE A 258 -11.39 3.63 -10.98
CA ILE A 258 -12.08 4.04 -12.20
C ILE A 258 -13.47 3.37 -12.33
N THR A 259 -13.58 2.09 -12.00
CA THR A 259 -14.82 1.33 -12.15
C THR A 259 -15.82 1.58 -11.01
N LEU A 260 -15.34 1.72 -9.78
CA LEU A 260 -16.19 1.83 -8.60
C LEU A 260 -16.45 3.26 -8.15
N MET A 261 -15.70 4.26 -8.68
CA MET A 261 -15.87 5.68 -8.33
C MET A 261 -16.01 6.59 -9.57
N PRO A 262 -16.98 6.34 -10.47
CA PRO A 262 -17.14 7.15 -11.68
C PRO A 262 -17.48 8.63 -11.39
N TRP A 263 -17.97 8.95 -10.18
CA TRP A 263 -18.32 10.30 -9.75
C TRP A 263 -17.14 11.17 -9.26
N LYS A 264 -15.93 10.62 -9.19
CA LYS A 264 -14.71 11.37 -8.78
C LYS A 264 -13.85 11.85 -9.96
N ARG A 265 -14.37 11.75 -11.17
CA ARG A 265 -13.70 12.24 -12.39
C ARG A 265 -13.78 13.74 -12.53
#